data_6596c36d77c6c11921d1493c3a69176e
#
_entry.id   6596c36d77c6c11921d1493c3a69176e
#
_cell.length_a   1.000
_cell.length_b   1.000
_cell.length_c   1.000
_cell.angle_alpha   90.00
_cell.angle_beta   90.00
_cell.angle_gamma   90.00
#
_symmetry.space_group_name_H-M   'P 1'
#
loop_
_entity.id
_entity.type
_entity.pdbx_description
1 polymer ?
#
loop_
_entity_poly.entity_id
_entity_poly.type
_entity_poly.pdbx_seq_one_letter_code
_entity_poly.pdbx_strand_id
1 'polypeptide(L)'
;MMVVNKVRLCAASEVKEGEPVGVFLENMPALAVYCVDGAIYVTDNTCTHGNAMLSEGYQDGGIIECPFHGGSFDICTGAAKAFPCQIPVKSYPVMIDDGWVCIDEPGGV
;
A
#
# COMPACT_ATOMS: atom_id res chain seq x y z
N MET A 1 -8.60 10.18 -26.17
CA MET A 1 -7.48 10.34 -25.20
C MET A 1 -7.99 10.10 -23.79
N MET A 2 -7.31 9.24 -23.06
CA MET A 2 -7.69 8.99 -21.68
C MET A 2 -7.01 9.99 -20.76
N VAL A 3 -7.79 10.61 -19.88
CA VAL A 3 -7.25 11.48 -18.85
C VAL A 3 -7.13 10.65 -17.56
N VAL A 4 -5.93 10.53 -17.05
CA VAL A 4 -5.69 9.82 -15.80
C VAL A 4 -5.56 10.87 -14.70
N ASN A 5 -6.40 10.78 -13.69
CA ASN A 5 -6.37 11.68 -12.56
C ASN A 5 -5.40 11.17 -11.51
N LYS A 6 -4.50 12.03 -11.08
CA LYS A 6 -3.63 11.72 -9.94
C LYS A 6 -4.38 11.97 -8.66
N VAL A 7 -4.23 11.05 -7.72
CA VAL A 7 -4.83 11.18 -6.41
C VAL A 7 -3.72 11.35 -5.39
N ARG A 8 -3.78 12.42 -4.61
CA ARG A 8 -2.84 12.65 -3.51
C ARG A 8 -3.28 11.83 -2.31
N LEU A 9 -2.36 11.05 -1.77
CA LEU A 9 -2.65 10.17 -0.65
C LEU A 9 -2.21 10.78 0.68
N CYS A 10 -0.97 11.20 0.75
CA CYS A 10 -0.41 11.79 1.97
C CYS A 10 0.90 12.50 1.59
N ALA A 11 1.42 13.29 2.52
CA ALA A 11 2.72 13.91 2.31
C ALA A 11 3.81 12.84 2.38
N ALA A 12 4.76 12.90 1.45
CA ALA A 12 5.86 11.93 1.43
C ALA A 12 6.66 11.98 2.73
N SER A 13 6.76 13.15 3.36
CA SER A 13 7.49 13.31 4.62
C SER A 13 6.83 12.59 5.79
N GLU A 14 5.58 12.19 5.66
CA GLU A 14 4.87 11.45 6.72
C GLU A 14 5.14 9.95 6.66
N VAL A 15 5.74 9.47 5.57
CA VAL A 15 5.96 8.03 5.38
C VAL A 15 7.39 7.69 5.81
N LYS A 16 7.51 6.86 6.83
CA LYS A 16 8.81 6.52 7.41
C LYS A 16 9.07 5.02 7.29
N GLU A 17 10.35 4.68 7.24
CA GLU A 17 10.77 3.29 7.19
C GLU A 17 10.17 2.51 8.37
N GLY A 18 9.53 1.39 8.08
CA GLY A 18 8.98 0.52 9.12
C GLY A 18 7.65 0.97 9.69
N GLU A 19 7.09 2.09 9.23
CA GLU A 19 5.85 2.65 9.79
C GLU A 19 4.82 2.88 8.68
N PRO A 20 4.07 1.84 8.26
CA PRO A 20 3.07 1.99 7.22
C PRO A 20 2.00 3.01 7.59
N VAL A 21 1.51 3.73 6.59
CA VAL A 21 0.47 4.75 6.75
C VAL A 21 -0.79 4.27 6.05
N GLY A 22 -1.90 4.21 6.78
CA GLY A 22 -3.20 3.92 6.18
C GLY A 22 -3.82 5.17 5.59
N VAL A 23 -4.38 5.07 4.39
CA VAL A 23 -5.05 6.17 3.72
C VAL A 23 -6.45 5.74 3.35
N PHE A 24 -7.44 6.50 3.81
CA PHE A 24 -8.85 6.19 3.64
C PHE A 24 -9.54 7.37 2.98
N LEU A 25 -9.70 7.29 1.66
CA LEU A 25 -10.32 8.35 0.88
C LEU A 25 -11.69 7.89 0.40
N GLU A 26 -12.57 8.86 0.19
CA GLU A 26 -13.93 8.59 -0.26
C GLU A 26 -13.91 8.01 -1.68
N ASN A 27 -14.76 7.01 -1.91
CA ASN A 27 -14.91 6.35 -3.21
C ASN A 27 -13.67 5.61 -3.71
N MET A 28 -12.78 5.24 -2.78
CA MET A 28 -11.56 4.50 -3.10
C MET A 28 -11.38 3.35 -2.11
N PRO A 29 -10.70 2.28 -2.53
CA PRO A 29 -10.32 1.26 -1.56
C PRO A 29 -9.38 1.84 -0.52
N ALA A 30 -9.35 1.24 0.67
CA ALA A 30 -8.35 1.61 1.67
C ALA A 30 -6.96 1.29 1.14
N LEU A 31 -6.01 2.20 1.33
CA LEU A 31 -4.65 2.06 0.82
C LEU A 31 -3.64 2.08 1.95
N ALA A 32 -2.51 1.44 1.73
CA ALA A 32 -1.38 1.47 2.64
C ALA A 32 -0.17 2.03 1.90
N VAL A 33 0.54 2.94 2.56
CA VAL A 33 1.72 3.60 2.00
C VAL A 33 2.92 3.23 2.86
N TYR A 34 4.01 2.83 2.21
CA TYR A 34 5.18 2.32 2.90
C TYR A 34 6.44 3.00 2.40
N CYS A 35 7.45 3.06 3.27
CA CYS A 35 8.81 3.41 2.88
C CYS A 35 9.70 2.17 3.02
N VAL A 36 10.38 1.80 1.94
CA VAL A 36 11.33 0.68 1.93
C VAL A 36 12.62 1.17 1.30
N ASP A 37 13.69 1.20 2.09
CA ASP A 37 15.02 1.66 1.64
C ASP A 37 14.96 3.04 0.96
N GLY A 38 14.17 3.94 1.52
CA GLY A 38 14.05 5.30 1.01
C GLY A 38 13.07 5.48 -0.13
N ALA A 39 12.47 4.41 -0.64
CA ALA A 39 11.48 4.48 -1.73
C ALA A 39 10.07 4.30 -1.17
N ILE A 40 9.11 4.93 -1.79
CA ILE A 40 7.71 4.88 -1.38
C ILE A 40 6.94 3.87 -2.23
N TYR A 41 6.12 3.07 -1.59
CA TYR A 41 5.27 2.06 -2.24
C TYR A 41 3.86 2.16 -1.72
N VAL A 42 2.89 1.76 -2.55
CA VAL A 42 1.47 1.77 -2.20
C VAL A 42 0.84 0.44 -2.58
N THR A 43 0.08 -0.13 -1.66
CA THR A 43 -0.74 -1.33 -1.93
C THR A 43 -2.16 -1.08 -1.41
N ASP A 44 -3.08 -1.97 -1.81
CA ASP A 44 -4.35 -2.04 -1.09
C ASP A 44 -4.05 -2.31 0.38
N ASN A 45 -4.86 -1.74 1.26
CA ASN A 45 -4.66 -1.89 2.70
C ASN A 45 -5.36 -3.13 3.26
N THR A 46 -6.42 -3.59 2.60
CA THR A 46 -7.16 -4.76 3.06
C THR A 46 -6.40 -6.02 2.69
N CYS A 47 -6.09 -6.84 3.69
CA CYS A 47 -5.44 -8.14 3.47
C CYS A 47 -6.35 -9.02 2.61
N THR A 48 -5.79 -9.66 1.57
CA THR A 48 -6.58 -10.51 0.68
C THR A 48 -7.11 -11.76 1.37
N HIS A 49 -6.55 -12.09 2.53
CA HIS A 49 -6.94 -13.24 3.32
C HIS A 49 -8.15 -12.96 4.23
N GLY A 50 -8.36 -11.71 4.65
CA GLY A 50 -9.44 -11.39 5.58
C GLY A 50 -9.59 -9.88 5.78
N ASN A 51 -10.30 -9.49 6.83
CA ASN A 51 -10.66 -8.09 7.07
C ASN A 51 -9.63 -7.31 7.89
N ALA A 52 -8.36 -7.68 7.77
CA ALA A 52 -7.29 -6.97 8.47
C ALA A 52 -6.74 -5.84 7.60
N MET A 53 -6.27 -4.78 8.25
CA MET A 53 -5.62 -3.66 7.58
C MET A 53 -4.11 -3.85 7.66
N LEU A 54 -3.44 -3.87 6.50
CA LEU A 54 -2.00 -4.07 6.45
C LEU A 54 -1.24 -2.93 7.12
N SER A 55 -1.80 -1.71 7.11
CA SER A 55 -1.18 -0.58 7.77
C SER A 55 -1.12 -0.75 9.30
N GLU A 56 -1.88 -1.68 9.86
CA GLU A 56 -1.83 -2.01 11.28
C GLU A 56 -0.93 -3.20 11.56
N GLY A 57 -0.33 -3.77 10.52
CA GLY A 57 0.55 -4.90 10.64
C GLY A 57 1.98 -4.51 10.95
N TYR A 58 2.88 -5.45 10.75
CA TYR A 58 4.29 -5.27 11.06
C TYR A 58 5.11 -5.27 9.79
N GLN A 59 5.86 -4.18 9.56
CA GLN A 59 6.75 -4.07 8.42
C GLN A 59 8.17 -4.46 8.82
N ASP A 60 8.74 -5.39 8.04
CA ASP A 60 10.13 -5.79 8.20
C ASP A 60 10.80 -5.63 6.83
N GLY A 61 11.52 -4.52 6.64
CA GLY A 61 12.11 -4.19 5.36
C GLY A 61 11.04 -4.09 4.28
N GLY A 62 11.16 -4.91 3.25
CA GLY A 62 10.22 -4.94 2.13
C GLY A 62 9.03 -5.88 2.32
N ILE A 63 8.82 -6.40 3.52
CA ILE A 63 7.75 -7.34 3.82
C ILE A 63 6.77 -6.71 4.80
N ILE A 64 5.47 -6.84 4.53
CA ILE A 64 4.42 -6.44 5.47
C ILE A 64 3.70 -7.68 5.97
N GLU A 65 3.69 -7.87 7.29
CA GLU A 65 3.00 -8.97 7.93
C GLU A 65 1.59 -8.53 8.32
N CYS A 66 0.59 -9.31 7.91
CA CYS A 66 -0.79 -9.08 8.27
C CYS A 66 -0.93 -9.20 9.79
N PRO A 67 -1.66 -8.30 10.46
CA PRO A 67 -1.84 -8.38 11.91
C PRO A 67 -2.59 -9.62 12.37
N PHE A 68 -3.29 -10.31 11.44
CA PHE A 68 -4.01 -11.53 11.74
C PHE A 68 -3.30 -12.72 11.12
N HIS A 69 -3.03 -13.76 11.90
CA HIS A 69 -2.55 -15.08 11.45
C HIS A 69 -1.12 -15.11 10.86
N GLY A 70 -0.40 -14.00 10.85
CA GLY A 70 1.01 -13.99 10.47
C GLY A 70 1.33 -14.13 8.98
N GLY A 71 0.33 -14.04 8.11
CA GLY A 71 0.59 -14.03 6.67
C GLY A 71 1.31 -12.76 6.25
N SER A 72 1.97 -12.77 5.10
CA SER A 72 2.72 -11.60 4.66
C SER A 72 2.74 -11.43 3.15
N PHE A 73 3.10 -10.22 2.74
CA PHE A 73 3.21 -9.83 1.34
C PHE A 73 4.51 -9.07 1.10
N ASP A 74 4.99 -9.17 -0.13
CA ASP A 74 6.08 -8.33 -0.60
C ASP A 74 5.51 -6.93 -0.90
N ILE A 75 6.03 -5.90 -0.22
CA ILE A 75 5.52 -4.54 -0.37
C ILE A 75 5.75 -4.02 -1.79
N CYS A 76 6.88 -4.34 -2.39
CA CYS A 76 7.25 -3.78 -3.69
C CYS A 76 6.43 -4.35 -4.84
N THR A 77 5.99 -5.60 -4.74
CA THR A 77 5.28 -6.28 -5.84
C THR A 77 3.85 -6.67 -5.50
N GLY A 78 3.52 -6.76 -4.22
CA GLY A 78 2.23 -7.27 -3.76
C GLY A 78 2.17 -8.79 -3.68
N ALA A 79 3.24 -9.50 -4.01
CA ALA A 79 3.23 -10.97 -4.01
C ALA A 79 2.99 -11.51 -2.61
N ALA A 80 2.15 -12.56 -2.50
CA ALA A 80 1.96 -13.24 -1.24
C ALA A 80 3.23 -14.01 -0.88
N LYS A 81 3.70 -13.88 0.36
CA LYS A 81 4.97 -14.45 0.78
C LYS A 81 4.83 -15.55 1.81
N ALA A 82 3.91 -15.41 2.76
CA ALA A 82 3.74 -16.39 3.82
C ALA A 82 2.29 -16.74 4.02
N PHE A 83 2.04 -18.04 4.22
CA PHE A 83 0.71 -18.56 4.53
C PHE A 83 0.18 -17.90 5.82
N PRO A 84 -1.11 -17.56 5.92
CA PRO A 84 -2.18 -17.92 5.01
C PRO A 84 -2.43 -16.97 3.85
N CYS A 85 -1.59 -15.97 3.62
CA CYS A 85 -1.74 -15.08 2.47
C CYS A 85 -1.29 -15.83 1.21
N GLN A 86 -2.22 -16.07 0.29
CA GLN A 86 -1.97 -16.81 -0.94
C GLN A 86 -2.25 -15.99 -2.18
N ILE A 87 -3.17 -15.01 -2.07
CA ILE A 87 -3.56 -14.17 -3.19
C ILE A 87 -2.78 -12.87 -3.08
N PRO A 88 -2.09 -12.44 -4.15
CA PRO A 88 -1.34 -11.18 -4.10
C PRO A 88 -2.24 -10.00 -3.73
N VAL A 89 -1.68 -9.04 -3.00
CA VAL A 89 -2.36 -7.76 -2.76
C VAL A 89 -2.02 -6.83 -3.92
N LYS A 90 -2.98 -5.98 -4.31
CA LYS A 90 -2.76 -5.07 -5.42
C LYS A 90 -1.75 -3.99 -5.03
N SER A 91 -0.75 -3.79 -5.90
CA SER A 91 0.21 -2.70 -5.76
C SER A 91 -0.08 -1.63 -6.80
N TYR A 92 0.32 -0.39 -6.50
CA TYR A 92 0.04 0.76 -7.34
C TYR A 92 1.33 1.48 -7.67
N PRO A 93 1.57 1.86 -8.94
CA PRO A 93 2.70 2.72 -9.27
C PRO A 93 2.58 4.04 -8.53
N VAL A 94 3.69 4.51 -8.00
CA VAL A 94 3.74 5.72 -7.16
C VAL A 94 4.41 6.85 -7.92
N MET A 95 3.85 8.04 -7.77
CA MET A 95 4.45 9.29 -8.24
C MET A 95 4.60 10.23 -7.05
N ILE A 96 5.73 10.91 -6.98
CA ILE A 96 5.91 11.96 -5.98
C ILE A 96 5.76 13.29 -6.71
N ASP A 97 4.75 14.05 -6.34
CA ASP A 97 4.43 15.32 -6.98
C ASP A 97 4.33 16.40 -5.92
N ASP A 98 5.28 17.32 -5.97
CA ASP A 98 5.34 18.46 -5.03
C ASP A 98 5.29 17.99 -3.56
N GLY A 99 6.03 16.92 -3.27
CA GLY A 99 6.10 16.36 -1.92
C GLY A 99 4.92 15.49 -1.53
N TRP A 100 4.00 15.22 -2.45
CA TRP A 100 2.83 14.36 -2.18
C TRP A 100 3.03 13.00 -2.80
N VAL A 101 2.65 11.97 -2.05
CA VAL A 101 2.55 10.60 -2.58
C VAL A 101 1.27 10.53 -3.38
N CYS A 102 1.40 10.20 -4.66
CA CYS A 102 0.25 10.15 -5.58
C CYS A 102 0.21 8.81 -6.31
N ILE A 103 -1.00 8.40 -6.68
CA ILE A 103 -1.21 7.27 -7.57
C ILE A 103 -2.24 7.68 -8.61
N ASP A 104 -2.34 6.89 -9.69
CA ASP A 104 -3.44 7.04 -10.62
C ASP A 104 -4.73 6.58 -9.96
N GLU A 105 -5.83 7.23 -10.28
CA GLU A 105 -7.12 6.91 -9.67
C GLU A 105 -7.48 5.44 -9.91
N PRO A 106 -7.66 4.65 -8.82
CA PRO A 106 -7.99 3.23 -8.96
C PRO A 106 -9.38 3.05 -9.54
N GLY A 107 -9.54 2.04 -10.41
CA GLY A 107 -10.82 1.74 -11.01
C GLY A 107 -11.26 2.74 -12.05
N GLY A 108 -10.43 3.74 -12.35
CA GLY A 108 -10.67 4.65 -13.45
C GLY A 108 -10.55 3.88 -14.76
N VAL A 109 -11.50 4.01 -15.62
CA VAL A 109 -11.54 3.29 -16.88
C VAL A 109 -11.44 4.27 -18.03
#